data_81d23ce67d2a7515614c96e3b62c305c
#
_entry.id   81d23ce67d2a7515614c96e3b62c305c
#
_cell.length_a   1.000
_cell.length_b   1.000
_cell.length_c   1.000
_cell.angle_alpha   90.00
_cell.angle_beta   90.00
_cell.angle_gamma   90.00
#
_symmetry.space_group_name_H-M   'P 1'
#
loop_
_entity.id
_entity.type
_entity.pdbx_description
1 polymer ?
#
loop_
_entity_poly.entity_id
_entity_poly.type
_entity_poly.pdbx_seq_one_letter_code
_entity_poly.pdbx_strand_id
1 'polypeptide(L)'
;MVAPAPAIPARRPVVRPLTPERYEIRFTASAETREKLREAQDLLRHAIPDGDPAKIIERALTLLVQDARRKKYAVTERPRSSRGTAPGRREVAASVRRAAWARDESRCTFVSKSGRRCNERAFVEFDHVLPYGVGGEATEDNIRLLCRAHNAFESERFYGHGRPTKGMTTKSPAPPCGAGRTEAQP
;
A
#
# COMPACT_ATOMS: atom_id res chain seq x y z
N MET A 1 20.46 -36.61 -31.24
CA MET A 1 20.19 -35.88 -29.98
C MET A 1 20.95 -34.56 -30.05
N VAL A 2 20.23 -33.45 -30.19
CA VAL A 2 20.84 -32.11 -30.20
C VAL A 2 20.97 -31.67 -28.73
N ALA A 3 22.19 -31.36 -28.27
CA ALA A 3 22.43 -30.87 -26.93
C ALA A 3 21.69 -29.54 -26.72
N PRO A 4 21.05 -29.31 -25.56
CA PRO A 4 20.40 -28.03 -25.29
C PRO A 4 21.43 -26.90 -25.32
N ALA A 5 21.11 -25.83 -26.02
CA ALA A 5 21.96 -24.64 -26.09
C ALA A 5 22.22 -24.08 -24.68
N PRO A 6 23.48 -23.64 -24.41
CA PRO A 6 23.80 -23.10 -23.11
C PRO A 6 22.89 -21.90 -22.78
N ALA A 7 22.31 -21.92 -21.59
CA ALA A 7 21.45 -20.82 -21.10
C ALA A 7 22.28 -19.53 -21.01
N ILE A 8 21.92 -18.52 -21.80
CA ILE A 8 22.54 -17.18 -21.72
C ILE A 8 22.19 -16.59 -20.35
N PRO A 9 23.20 -16.25 -19.52
CA PRO A 9 22.90 -15.68 -18.20
C PRO A 9 22.10 -14.39 -18.35
N ALA A 10 20.97 -14.31 -17.66
CA ALA A 10 20.14 -13.11 -17.63
C ALA A 10 20.96 -11.92 -17.10
N ARG A 11 21.11 -10.86 -17.90
CA ARG A 11 21.77 -9.64 -17.47
C ARG A 11 20.95 -9.01 -16.35
N ARG A 12 21.61 -8.44 -15.32
CA ARG A 12 20.94 -7.74 -14.25
C ARG A 12 20.12 -6.56 -14.82
N PRO A 13 18.89 -6.35 -14.33
CA PRO A 13 18.10 -5.18 -14.69
C PRO A 13 18.86 -3.88 -14.34
N VAL A 14 18.73 -2.87 -15.18
CA VAL A 14 19.37 -1.56 -14.99
C VAL A 14 18.30 -0.49 -15.01
N VAL A 15 18.31 0.36 -13.99
CA VAL A 15 17.56 1.62 -13.97
C VAL A 15 18.58 2.72 -13.73
N ARG A 16 18.82 3.56 -14.75
CA ARG A 16 19.85 4.61 -14.73
C ARG A 16 19.24 5.95 -15.10
N PRO A 17 19.39 7.00 -14.29
CA PRO A 17 18.96 8.33 -14.69
C PRO A 17 19.80 8.83 -15.88
N LEU A 18 19.13 9.41 -16.87
CA LEU A 18 19.76 10.13 -17.98
C LEU A 18 19.63 11.64 -17.77
N THR A 19 18.49 12.09 -17.28
CA THR A 19 18.18 13.46 -16.86
C THR A 19 17.31 13.38 -15.59
N PRO A 20 16.99 14.47 -14.90
CA PRO A 20 16.08 14.46 -13.76
C PRO A 20 14.70 13.82 -14.05
N GLU A 21 14.25 13.87 -15.30
CA GLU A 21 12.94 13.37 -15.72
C GLU A 21 12.99 12.13 -16.61
N ARG A 22 14.20 11.67 -16.99
CA ARG A 22 14.35 10.55 -17.93
C ARG A 22 15.28 9.48 -17.40
N TYR A 23 14.87 8.23 -17.57
CA TYR A 23 15.59 7.05 -17.11
C TYR A 23 15.77 6.06 -18.26
N GLU A 24 16.95 5.45 -18.34
CA GLU A 24 17.15 4.22 -19.10
C GLU A 24 16.69 3.03 -18.24
N ILE A 25 15.75 2.24 -18.75
CA ILE A 25 15.32 0.99 -18.13
C ILE A 25 15.66 -0.15 -19.07
N ARG A 26 16.48 -1.10 -18.59
CA ARG A 26 16.92 -2.25 -19.37
C ARG A 26 16.75 -3.54 -18.58
N PHE A 27 16.09 -4.50 -19.17
CA PHE A 27 15.88 -5.84 -18.62
C PHE A 27 15.81 -6.87 -19.73
N THR A 28 16.04 -8.15 -19.37
CA THR A 28 15.86 -9.27 -20.28
C THR A 28 14.45 -9.81 -20.11
N ALA A 29 13.71 -9.95 -21.20
CA ALA A 29 12.36 -10.46 -21.21
C ALA A 29 12.31 -11.90 -21.76
N SER A 30 11.31 -12.67 -21.33
CA SER A 30 11.02 -13.99 -21.90
C SER A 30 10.44 -13.87 -23.32
N ALA A 31 10.45 -14.96 -24.08
CA ALA A 31 9.79 -15.02 -25.38
C ALA A 31 8.29 -14.67 -25.26
N GLU A 32 7.63 -15.18 -24.25
CA GLU A 32 6.22 -14.87 -23.95
C GLU A 32 5.98 -13.38 -23.73
N THR A 33 6.84 -12.71 -22.96
CA THR A 33 6.76 -11.26 -22.75
C THR A 33 6.96 -10.49 -24.04
N ARG A 34 7.89 -10.96 -24.90
CA ARG A 34 8.10 -10.35 -26.22
C ARG A 34 6.85 -10.47 -27.11
N GLU A 35 6.21 -11.65 -27.12
CA GLU A 35 4.98 -11.84 -27.92
C GLU A 35 3.82 -10.95 -27.40
N LYS A 36 3.64 -10.84 -26.07
CA LYS A 36 2.68 -9.90 -25.45
C LYS A 36 2.96 -8.44 -25.86
N LEU A 37 4.24 -8.05 -25.95
CA LEU A 37 4.59 -6.71 -26.40
C LEU A 37 4.22 -6.51 -27.87
N ARG A 38 4.45 -7.50 -28.75
CA ARG A 38 4.06 -7.43 -30.16
C ARG A 38 2.54 -7.32 -30.33
N GLU A 39 1.80 -8.16 -29.62
CA GLU A 39 0.34 -8.10 -29.60
C GLU A 39 -0.15 -6.72 -29.14
N ALA A 40 0.43 -6.18 -28.08
CA ALA A 40 0.09 -4.83 -27.61
C ALA A 40 0.42 -3.75 -28.65
N GLN A 41 1.54 -3.87 -29.38
CA GLN A 41 1.90 -2.97 -30.49
C GLN A 41 0.83 -3.00 -31.59
N ASP A 42 0.38 -4.19 -31.98
CA ASP A 42 -0.62 -4.36 -33.02
C ASP A 42 -1.99 -3.80 -32.59
N LEU A 43 -2.44 -4.14 -31.38
CA LEU A 43 -3.72 -3.68 -30.84
C LEU A 43 -3.76 -2.16 -30.60
N LEU A 44 -2.64 -1.55 -30.25
CA LEU A 44 -2.55 -0.12 -29.94
C LEU A 44 -2.08 0.74 -31.13
N ARG A 45 -1.96 0.19 -32.32
CA ARG A 45 -1.49 0.90 -33.51
C ARG A 45 -2.27 2.19 -33.80
N HIS A 46 -3.55 2.21 -33.50
CA HIS A 46 -4.40 3.40 -33.64
C HIS A 46 -4.07 4.53 -32.66
N ALA A 47 -3.52 4.19 -31.47
CA ALA A 47 -3.17 5.15 -30.42
C ALA A 47 -1.65 5.42 -30.34
N ILE A 48 -0.83 4.44 -30.74
CA ILE A 48 0.64 4.49 -30.75
C ILE A 48 1.10 4.03 -32.15
N PRO A 49 1.01 4.88 -33.18
CA PRO A 49 1.30 4.49 -34.55
C PRO A 49 2.73 4.03 -34.80
N ASP A 50 3.69 4.57 -34.04
CA ASP A 50 5.11 4.22 -34.08
C ASP A 50 5.43 2.89 -33.36
N GLY A 51 4.47 2.33 -32.61
CA GLY A 51 4.64 1.11 -31.84
C GLY A 51 5.72 1.20 -30.75
N ASP A 52 6.01 2.43 -30.26
CA ASP A 52 7.06 2.69 -29.26
C ASP A 52 6.84 1.85 -27.98
N PRO A 53 7.76 0.92 -27.66
CA PRO A 53 7.67 0.10 -26.47
C PRO A 53 7.62 0.91 -25.16
N ALA A 54 8.27 2.07 -25.09
CA ALA A 54 8.27 2.89 -23.89
C ALA A 54 6.86 3.43 -23.59
N LYS A 55 6.14 3.90 -24.58
CA LYS A 55 4.75 4.38 -24.46
C LYS A 55 3.80 3.24 -24.07
N ILE A 56 4.02 2.04 -24.60
CA ILE A 56 3.21 0.86 -24.28
C ILE A 56 3.44 0.45 -22.82
N ILE A 57 4.71 0.39 -22.39
CA ILE A 57 5.06 0.06 -21.01
C ILE A 57 4.51 1.10 -20.04
N GLU A 58 4.64 2.39 -20.34
CA GLU A 58 4.06 3.47 -19.53
C GLU A 58 2.56 3.28 -19.31
N ARG A 59 1.83 3.02 -20.41
CA ARG A 59 0.38 2.75 -20.36
C ARG A 59 0.06 1.51 -19.51
N ALA A 60 0.81 0.43 -19.72
CA ALA A 60 0.64 -0.82 -18.97
C ALA A 60 0.91 -0.62 -17.48
N LEU A 61 1.98 0.08 -17.11
CA LEU A 61 2.31 0.39 -15.72
C LEU A 61 1.28 1.31 -15.07
N THR A 62 0.74 2.28 -15.81
CA THR A 62 -0.35 3.14 -15.32
C THR A 62 -1.56 2.31 -14.93
N LEU A 63 -2.00 1.41 -15.81
CA LEU A 63 -3.13 0.51 -15.54
C LEU A 63 -2.85 -0.43 -14.37
N LEU A 64 -1.66 -1.00 -14.31
CA LEU A 64 -1.24 -1.89 -13.22
C LEU A 64 -1.25 -1.18 -11.86
N VAL A 65 -0.70 0.05 -11.80
CA VAL A 65 -0.67 0.86 -10.57
C VAL A 65 -2.10 1.24 -10.14
N GLN A 66 -2.95 1.63 -11.08
CA GLN A 66 -4.36 1.93 -10.80
C GLN A 66 -5.10 0.70 -10.25
N ASP A 67 -4.93 -0.46 -10.87
CA ASP A 67 -5.53 -1.71 -10.41
C ASP A 67 -5.03 -2.13 -9.02
N ALA A 68 -3.72 -2.05 -8.78
CA ALA A 68 -3.11 -2.34 -7.48
C ALA A 68 -3.63 -1.41 -6.38
N ARG A 69 -3.74 -0.09 -6.65
CA ARG A 69 -4.32 0.89 -5.73
C ARG A 69 -5.79 0.62 -5.44
N ARG A 70 -6.56 0.29 -6.48
CA ARG A 70 -7.98 -0.08 -6.34
C ARG A 70 -8.15 -1.31 -5.46
N LYS A 71 -7.40 -2.36 -5.71
CA LYS A 71 -7.48 -3.62 -4.95
C LYS A 71 -7.05 -3.46 -3.49
N LYS A 72 -5.93 -2.82 -3.26
CA LYS A 72 -5.35 -2.71 -1.92
C LYS A 72 -6.02 -1.63 -1.07
N TYR A 73 -6.25 -0.46 -1.65
CA TYR A 73 -6.69 0.73 -0.91
C TYR A 73 -8.10 1.20 -1.27
N ALA A 74 -8.78 0.46 -2.16
CA ALA A 74 -10.10 0.80 -2.69
C ALA A 74 -10.13 2.19 -3.40
N VAL A 75 -8.98 2.68 -3.91
CA VAL A 75 -8.89 3.95 -4.63
C VAL A 75 -9.72 3.89 -5.91
N THR A 76 -10.54 4.92 -6.14
CA THR A 76 -11.40 5.04 -7.32
C THR A 76 -11.73 6.51 -7.57
N GLU A 77 -11.87 6.88 -8.84
CA GLU A 77 -12.31 8.22 -9.26
C GLU A 77 -13.80 8.47 -8.99
N ARG A 78 -14.59 7.39 -8.92
CA ARG A 78 -16.04 7.47 -8.69
C ARG A 78 -16.44 6.64 -7.47
N PRO A 79 -16.18 7.14 -6.25
CA PRO A 79 -16.57 6.43 -5.04
C PRO A 79 -18.11 6.39 -4.94
N ARG A 80 -18.65 5.19 -4.72
CA ARG A 80 -20.06 5.06 -4.35
C ARG A 80 -20.24 5.55 -2.91
N SER A 81 -21.45 6.08 -2.60
CA SER A 81 -21.80 6.44 -1.22
C SER A 81 -21.59 5.24 -0.30
N SER A 82 -20.90 5.46 0.83
CA SER A 82 -20.68 4.41 1.81
C SER A 82 -21.99 4.11 2.54
N ARG A 83 -22.34 2.82 2.63
CA ARG A 83 -23.43 2.36 3.53
C ARG A 83 -22.98 2.29 4.99
N GLY A 84 -21.79 2.79 5.31
CA GLY A 84 -21.17 2.61 6.63
C GLY A 84 -20.61 1.20 6.82
N THR A 85 -19.84 1.02 7.88
CA THR A 85 -19.44 -0.30 8.36
C THR A 85 -20.47 -0.71 9.42
N ALA A 86 -21.06 -1.90 9.29
CA ALA A 86 -21.90 -2.41 10.36
C ALA A 86 -21.09 -2.52 11.66
N PRO A 87 -21.61 -2.07 12.81
CA PRO A 87 -20.92 -2.18 14.08
C PRO A 87 -20.43 -3.60 14.34
N GLY A 88 -19.24 -3.75 14.93
CA GLY A 88 -18.68 -5.05 15.27
C GLY A 88 -18.05 -5.83 14.12
N ARG A 89 -17.80 -5.24 12.95
CA ARG A 89 -17.02 -5.86 11.87
C ARG A 89 -15.56 -5.45 11.94
N ARG A 90 -14.67 -6.44 11.93
CA ARG A 90 -13.21 -6.22 11.82
C ARG A 90 -12.80 -5.69 10.44
N GLU A 91 -13.64 -5.90 9.43
CA GLU A 91 -13.33 -5.50 8.05
C GLU A 91 -13.35 -3.98 7.91
N VAL A 92 -12.26 -3.43 7.36
CA VAL A 92 -12.13 -1.99 7.09
C VAL A 92 -12.90 -1.65 5.81
N ALA A 93 -13.94 -0.83 5.93
CA ALA A 93 -14.76 -0.40 4.80
C ALA A 93 -13.93 0.30 3.72
N ALA A 94 -14.39 0.22 2.46
CA ALA A 94 -13.69 0.82 1.33
C ALA A 94 -13.51 2.35 1.45
N SER A 95 -14.47 3.06 2.05
CA SER A 95 -14.37 4.50 2.35
C SER A 95 -13.24 4.77 3.34
N VAL A 96 -13.19 4.04 4.45
CA VAL A 96 -12.16 4.16 5.49
C VAL A 96 -10.77 3.83 4.93
N ARG A 97 -10.65 2.76 4.11
CA ARG A 97 -9.37 2.44 3.44
C ARG A 97 -8.87 3.58 2.56
N ARG A 98 -9.77 4.21 1.79
CA ARG A 98 -9.42 5.37 0.94
C ARG A 98 -9.00 6.57 1.76
N ALA A 99 -9.76 6.90 2.80
CA ALA A 99 -9.48 8.03 3.68
C ALA A 99 -8.11 7.86 4.39
N ALA A 100 -7.87 6.70 5.02
CA ALA A 100 -6.60 6.39 5.65
C ALA A 100 -5.43 6.43 4.65
N TRP A 101 -5.60 5.85 3.44
CA TRP A 101 -4.57 5.88 2.42
C TRP A 101 -4.21 7.30 1.96
N ALA A 102 -5.20 8.16 1.76
CA ALA A 102 -5.01 9.57 1.37
C ALA A 102 -4.38 10.39 2.49
N ARG A 103 -4.93 10.32 3.71
CA ARG A 103 -4.44 11.03 4.89
C ARG A 103 -2.99 10.66 5.22
N ASP A 104 -2.67 9.36 5.16
CA ASP A 104 -1.35 8.84 5.55
C ASP A 104 -0.33 8.88 4.40
N GLU A 105 -0.68 9.44 3.23
CA GLU A 105 0.20 9.60 2.05
C GLU A 105 0.76 8.25 1.55
N SER A 106 -0.01 7.19 1.66
CA SER A 106 0.38 5.81 1.30
C SER A 106 1.68 5.32 1.95
N ARG A 107 2.02 5.80 3.15
CA ARG A 107 3.22 5.42 3.91
C ARG A 107 2.93 5.16 5.38
N CYS A 108 3.84 4.46 6.04
CA CYS A 108 3.77 4.19 7.47
C CYS A 108 3.63 5.49 8.28
N THR A 109 2.71 5.49 9.25
CA THR A 109 2.45 6.64 10.14
C THR A 109 3.26 6.62 11.42
N PHE A 110 4.02 5.55 11.68
CA PHE A 110 4.84 5.44 12.88
C PHE A 110 5.84 6.59 12.99
N VAL A 111 5.88 7.22 14.17
CA VAL A 111 6.83 8.26 14.52
C VAL A 111 7.71 7.76 15.65
N SER A 112 9.01 7.79 15.47
CA SER A 112 10.00 7.40 16.47
C SER A 112 10.04 8.38 17.63
N LYS A 113 10.68 8.00 18.75
CA LYS A 113 10.93 8.90 19.90
C LYS A 113 11.70 10.18 19.53
N SER A 114 12.46 10.15 18.45
CA SER A 114 13.19 11.33 17.93
C SER A 114 12.33 12.22 17.02
N GLY A 115 11.04 11.99 16.91
CA GLY A 115 10.12 12.75 16.05
C GLY A 115 10.18 12.40 14.57
N ARG A 116 11.00 11.44 14.14
CA ARG A 116 11.11 11.04 12.73
C ARG A 116 9.99 10.07 12.36
N ARG A 117 9.22 10.43 11.32
CA ARG A 117 8.23 9.54 10.72
C ARG A 117 8.91 8.46 9.87
N CYS A 118 8.39 7.25 9.91
CA CYS A 118 8.80 6.16 9.03
C CYS A 118 8.41 6.47 7.57
N ASN A 119 9.34 6.27 6.64
CA ASN A 119 9.12 6.51 5.20
C ASN A 119 8.74 5.25 4.42
N GLU A 120 8.53 4.11 5.11
CA GLU A 120 8.23 2.85 4.44
C GLU A 120 6.86 2.91 3.73
N ARG A 121 6.87 2.53 2.46
CA ARG A 121 5.69 2.46 1.59
C ARG A 121 5.35 1.03 1.16
N ALA A 122 6.35 0.14 1.23
CA ALA A 122 6.15 -1.27 0.95
C ALA A 122 5.56 -1.98 2.18
N PHE A 123 4.78 -3.02 1.93
CA PHE A 123 4.17 -3.85 2.99
C PHE A 123 3.41 -3.06 4.07
N VAL A 124 2.81 -1.91 3.69
CA VAL A 124 1.92 -1.20 4.60
C VAL A 124 0.58 -1.93 4.72
N GLU A 125 0.07 -1.97 5.94
CA GLU A 125 -1.15 -2.65 6.35
C GLU A 125 -2.06 -1.67 7.08
N PHE A 126 -3.38 -1.91 7.06
CA PHE A 126 -4.32 -1.15 7.88
C PHE A 126 -4.28 -1.68 9.31
N ASP A 127 -4.00 -0.80 10.24
CA ASP A 127 -3.93 -1.07 11.67
C ASP A 127 -4.99 -0.26 12.42
N HIS A 128 -5.53 -0.83 13.51
CA HIS A 128 -6.43 -0.15 14.42
C HIS A 128 -5.61 0.52 15.52
N VAL A 129 -5.72 1.83 15.70
CA VAL A 129 -5.08 2.58 16.80
C VAL A 129 -5.54 2.03 18.14
N LEU A 130 -6.86 1.92 18.36
CA LEU A 130 -7.43 1.09 19.40
C LEU A 130 -7.74 -0.29 18.79
N PRO A 131 -7.06 -1.36 19.21
CA PRO A 131 -7.20 -2.66 18.59
C PRO A 131 -8.65 -3.20 18.62
N TYR A 132 -9.03 -3.86 17.53
CA TYR A 132 -10.36 -4.46 17.40
C TYR A 132 -10.71 -5.42 18.57
N GLY A 133 -9.72 -6.19 19.07
CA GLY A 133 -9.91 -7.15 20.16
C GLY A 133 -10.35 -6.52 21.49
N VAL A 134 -10.22 -5.21 21.66
CA VAL A 134 -10.64 -4.45 22.83
C VAL A 134 -11.74 -3.42 22.50
N GLY A 135 -12.46 -3.64 21.42
CA GLY A 135 -13.61 -2.82 21.04
C GLY A 135 -13.33 -1.68 20.08
N GLY A 136 -12.13 -1.61 19.49
CA GLY A 136 -11.82 -0.60 18.46
C GLY A 136 -12.59 -0.85 17.18
N GLU A 137 -13.35 0.14 16.72
CA GLU A 137 -14.10 0.07 15.46
C GLU A 137 -13.25 0.49 14.26
N ALA A 138 -13.59 0.01 13.05
CA ALA A 138 -12.91 0.35 11.81
C ALA A 138 -13.41 1.70 11.26
N THR A 139 -13.15 2.79 11.97
CA THR A 139 -13.48 4.17 11.60
C THR A 139 -12.30 4.89 10.96
N GLU A 140 -12.54 6.03 10.31
CA GLU A 140 -11.47 6.83 9.69
C GLU A 140 -10.42 7.29 10.71
N ASP A 141 -10.84 7.64 11.92
CA ASP A 141 -9.96 8.10 13.00
C ASP A 141 -9.19 6.95 13.67
N ASN A 142 -9.76 5.75 13.68
CA ASN A 142 -9.16 4.59 14.35
C ASN A 142 -8.34 3.71 13.40
N ILE A 143 -8.38 3.93 12.08
CA ILE A 143 -7.58 3.19 11.11
C ILE A 143 -6.41 4.03 10.64
N ARG A 144 -5.20 3.44 10.66
CA ARG A 144 -3.95 4.05 10.17
C ARG A 144 -3.16 3.06 9.30
N LEU A 145 -2.16 3.58 8.57
CA LEU A 145 -1.22 2.75 7.82
C LEU A 145 0.05 2.52 8.65
N LEU A 146 0.39 1.27 8.88
CA LEU A 146 1.69 0.87 9.44
C LEU A 146 2.40 -0.10 8.50
N CYS A 147 3.73 0.00 8.38
CA CYS A 147 4.48 -1.08 7.74
C CYS A 147 4.49 -2.32 8.64
N ARG A 148 4.72 -3.49 8.06
CA ARG A 148 4.67 -4.77 8.79
C ARG A 148 5.50 -4.77 10.07
N ALA A 149 6.72 -4.18 10.04
CA ALA A 149 7.58 -4.10 11.21
C ALA A 149 6.97 -3.25 12.33
N HIS A 150 6.41 -2.08 11.99
CA HIS A 150 5.80 -1.21 12.99
C HIS A 150 4.43 -1.70 13.44
N ASN A 151 3.68 -2.41 12.58
CA ASN A 151 2.44 -3.08 12.97
C ASN A 151 2.71 -4.18 14.02
N ALA A 152 3.74 -5.00 13.80
CA ALA A 152 4.18 -5.98 14.78
C ALA A 152 4.63 -5.32 16.11
N PHE A 153 5.46 -4.27 16.02
CA PHE A 153 5.93 -3.53 17.19
C PHE A 153 4.79 -2.93 18.02
N GLU A 154 3.81 -2.27 17.37
CA GLU A 154 2.66 -1.69 18.08
C GLU A 154 1.77 -2.78 18.69
N SER A 155 1.62 -3.92 18.01
CA SER A 155 0.90 -5.09 18.55
C SER A 155 1.59 -5.67 19.78
N GLU A 156 2.92 -5.85 19.75
CA GLU A 156 3.69 -6.32 20.90
C GLU A 156 3.65 -5.31 22.06
N ARG A 157 3.71 -4.03 21.75
CA ARG A 157 3.63 -2.97 22.76
C ARG A 157 2.27 -2.94 23.44
N PHE A 158 1.19 -3.26 22.73
CA PHE A 158 -0.16 -3.25 23.27
C PHE A 158 -0.49 -4.54 24.05
N TYR A 159 -0.15 -5.70 23.49
CA TYR A 159 -0.51 -7.01 24.04
C TYR A 159 0.60 -7.68 24.87
N GLY A 160 1.82 -7.13 24.85
CA GLY A 160 3.01 -7.77 25.44
C GLY A 160 3.61 -8.83 24.51
N HIS A 161 4.74 -9.41 24.92
CA HIS A 161 5.39 -10.52 24.23
C HIS A 161 4.57 -11.81 24.43
N GLY A 162 3.61 -12.04 23.56
CA GLY A 162 2.78 -13.24 23.56
C GLY A 162 1.59 -13.05 22.64
N ARG A 163 1.32 -14.03 21.78
CA ARG A 163 0.12 -14.01 20.94
C ARG A 163 -1.09 -14.02 21.89
N PRO A 164 -2.05 -13.09 21.79
CA PRO A 164 -3.21 -13.12 22.66
C PRO A 164 -3.96 -14.44 22.46
N THR A 165 -3.98 -15.27 23.48
CA THR A 165 -4.83 -16.46 23.52
C THR A 165 -6.28 -15.99 23.65
N LYS A 166 -7.17 -16.57 22.85
CA LYS A 166 -8.62 -16.32 22.89
C LYS A 166 -9.12 -16.47 24.34
N GLY A 167 -9.39 -15.35 25.03
CA GLY A 167 -9.93 -15.38 26.38
C GLY A 167 -9.31 -14.42 27.43
N MET A 168 -8.27 -13.64 27.10
CA MET A 168 -7.75 -12.65 28.04
C MET A 168 -8.60 -11.37 27.99
N THR A 169 -9.38 -11.15 29.03
CA THR A 169 -9.92 -9.83 29.38
C THR A 169 -8.75 -8.96 29.84
N THR A 170 -8.17 -8.17 28.93
CA THR A 170 -7.16 -7.19 29.30
C THR A 170 -7.83 -5.99 29.94
N LYS A 171 -7.41 -5.66 31.17
CA LYS A 171 -7.75 -4.42 31.84
C LYS A 171 -7.35 -3.27 30.91
N SER A 172 -8.33 -2.47 30.49
CA SER A 172 -8.12 -1.34 29.58
C SER A 172 -7.02 -0.40 30.13
N PRO A 173 -5.96 -0.09 29.39
CA PRO A 173 -5.07 0.99 29.79
C PRO A 173 -5.84 2.30 29.73
N ALA A 174 -5.67 3.14 30.75
CA ALA A 174 -6.27 4.46 30.82
C ALA A 174 -5.91 5.29 29.55
N PRO A 175 -6.85 6.11 29.01
CA PRO A 175 -6.55 6.96 27.87
C PRO A 175 -5.42 7.95 28.24
N PRO A 176 -4.54 8.32 27.29
CA PRO A 176 -3.49 9.29 27.54
C PRO A 176 -4.12 10.62 27.95
N CYS A 177 -3.77 11.11 29.14
CA CYS A 177 -4.08 12.46 29.59
C CYS A 177 -3.48 13.48 28.63
N GLY A 178 -4.31 14.41 28.13
CA GLY A 178 -3.79 15.65 27.56
C GLY A 178 -4.43 16.12 26.25
N ALA A 179 -5.66 16.58 26.30
CA ALA A 179 -6.11 17.69 25.48
C ALA A 179 -6.73 18.71 26.43
N GLY A 180 -5.91 19.68 26.84
CA GLY A 180 -6.35 20.82 27.64
C GLY A 180 -7.41 21.61 26.87
N ARG A 181 -8.60 21.71 27.44
CA ARG A 181 -9.59 22.71 27.06
C ARG A 181 -9.04 24.04 27.52
N THR A 182 -8.79 24.95 26.60
CA THR A 182 -8.71 26.38 26.86
C THR A 182 -10.13 26.86 27.08
N GLU A 183 -10.48 27.10 28.34
CA GLU A 183 -11.67 27.89 28.72
C GLU A 183 -11.41 29.32 28.29
N ALA A 184 -12.27 29.83 27.42
CA ALA A 184 -12.46 31.26 27.24
C ALA A 184 -13.34 31.78 28.40
N GLN A 185 -12.82 32.68 29.20
CA GLN A 185 -13.60 33.50 30.15
C GLN A 185 -13.85 34.89 29.58
N PRO A 186 -14.92 35.58 30.06
CA PRO A 186 -15.64 36.64 29.40
C PRO A 186 -14.89 37.96 29.26
#